data_4b849fd3c44d46a6417bf6871a6fdba1
#
_entry.id   4b849fd3c44d46a6417bf6871a6fdba1
#
_cell.length_a   1.000
_cell.length_b   1.000
_cell.length_c   1.000
_cell.angle_alpha   90.00
_cell.angle_beta   90.00
_cell.angle_gamma   90.00
#
_symmetry.space_group_name_H-M   'P 1'
#
loop_
_entity.id
_entity.type
_entity.pdbx_description
1 polymer ?
#
loop_
_entity_poly.entity_id
_entity_poly.type
_entity_poly.pdbx_seq_one_letter_code
_entity_poly.pdbx_strand_id
1 'polypeptide(L)'
;PFTSGVFANVTIVGPKANRETPISLQYQHAAQLRRNSRISIYNSFMTGFPYGLYIDDDRAGSGQAFLDNELQIRNVILAGVEHWGGNGYGSAGTVFTGAPSNGAQHPTNPRGQALRSHANFPGGQAAYEAHFNTTAFNNTLMPKWQDSGLNPSVFEDGVINPVPVTGSMLLTAAKWDNTPKAGAFFQKVNYLGAVGTQNWTSPWAEWNCHIVKYY
;
A
#
# COMPACT_ATOMS: atom_id res chain seq x y z
N PRO A 1 -5.44 -26.04 3.39
CA PRO A 1 -4.74 -25.11 4.28
C PRO A 1 -4.65 -23.73 3.63
N PHE A 2 -4.69 -22.67 4.42
CA PHE A 2 -4.58 -21.28 3.97
C PHE A 2 -3.67 -20.48 4.92
N THR A 3 -3.07 -19.42 4.39
CA THR A 3 -2.22 -18.51 5.17
C THR A 3 -3.10 -17.46 5.83
N SER A 4 -3.00 -17.31 7.16
CA SER A 4 -3.83 -16.40 7.96
C SER A 4 -3.00 -15.47 8.87
N GLY A 5 -1.81 -15.09 8.43
CA GLY A 5 -0.96 -14.14 9.17
C GLY A 5 -1.63 -12.78 9.38
N VAL A 6 -1.24 -12.10 10.45
CA VAL A 6 -1.66 -10.72 10.74
C VAL A 6 -0.45 -9.82 10.70
N PHE A 7 -0.55 -8.75 9.91
CA PHE A 7 0.45 -7.69 9.82
C PHE A 7 -0.14 -6.40 10.37
N ALA A 8 0.59 -5.69 11.19
CA ALA A 8 0.19 -4.38 11.66
C ALA A 8 1.36 -3.41 11.61
N ASN A 9 1.06 -2.13 11.45
CA ASN A 9 2.06 -1.07 11.39
C ASN A 9 3.14 -1.32 10.32
N VAL A 10 2.70 -1.59 9.09
CA VAL A 10 3.57 -1.76 7.93
C VAL A 10 3.62 -0.46 7.13
N THR A 11 4.81 -0.07 6.69
CA THR A 11 5.01 0.97 5.68
C THR A 11 5.60 0.35 4.44
N ILE A 12 4.94 0.50 3.30
CA ILE A 12 5.43 0.05 2.00
C ILE A 12 5.58 1.27 1.10
N VAL A 13 6.82 1.54 0.71
CA VAL A 13 7.15 2.63 -0.22
C VAL A 13 7.80 2.00 -1.45
N GLY A 14 7.11 2.11 -2.58
CA GLY A 14 7.65 1.73 -3.88
C GLY A 14 8.50 2.84 -4.48
N PRO A 15 9.14 2.59 -5.62
CA PRO A 15 10.09 3.52 -6.22
C PRO A 15 9.45 4.72 -6.93
N LYS A 16 8.13 4.79 -7.04
CA LYS A 16 7.43 5.77 -7.86
C LYS A 16 6.96 6.96 -7.04
N ALA A 17 7.78 7.99 -6.98
CA ALA A 17 7.48 9.25 -6.27
C ALA A 17 6.34 10.03 -6.93
N ASN A 18 6.25 9.98 -8.26
CA ASN A 18 5.22 10.63 -9.07
C ASN A 18 4.98 9.82 -10.35
N ARG A 19 4.08 10.32 -11.18
CA ARG A 19 3.70 9.65 -12.43
C ARG A 19 4.88 9.46 -13.38
N GLU A 20 5.71 10.45 -13.52
CA GLU A 20 6.82 10.53 -14.46
C GLU A 20 8.03 9.71 -14.02
N THR A 21 8.09 9.31 -12.74
CA THR A 21 9.20 8.49 -12.23
C THR A 21 9.29 7.18 -13.01
N PRO A 22 10.40 6.94 -13.73
CA PRO A 22 10.60 5.68 -14.43
C PRO A 22 10.83 4.55 -13.44
N ILE A 23 10.14 3.45 -13.64
CA ILE A 23 10.27 2.26 -12.79
C ILE A 23 10.34 1.00 -13.64
N SER A 24 10.91 -0.06 -13.09
CA SER A 24 10.82 -1.37 -13.71
C SER A 24 9.36 -1.85 -13.72
N LEU A 25 8.97 -2.50 -14.82
CA LEU A 25 7.63 -3.08 -14.99
C LEU A 25 7.29 -4.19 -13.97
N GLN A 26 8.28 -4.64 -13.20
CA GLN A 26 8.06 -5.59 -12.11
C GLN A 26 7.47 -4.95 -10.85
N TYR A 27 7.59 -3.63 -10.69
CA TYR A 27 6.91 -2.91 -9.60
C TYR A 27 5.44 -2.69 -9.98
N GLN A 28 4.57 -3.56 -9.48
CA GLN A 28 3.16 -3.61 -9.89
C GLN A 28 2.23 -3.12 -8.78
N HIS A 29 2.12 -3.88 -7.71
CA HIS A 29 1.19 -3.64 -6.61
C HIS A 29 1.94 -3.38 -5.31
N ALA A 30 1.44 -2.48 -4.49
CA ALA A 30 1.96 -2.32 -3.13
C ALA A 30 1.71 -3.59 -2.31
N ALA A 31 0.56 -4.22 -2.49
CA ALA A 31 0.26 -5.53 -1.92
C ALA A 31 -0.62 -6.35 -2.87
N GLN A 32 -0.30 -7.63 -3.02
CA GLN A 32 -1.11 -8.60 -3.75
C GLN A 32 -1.47 -9.77 -2.84
N LEU A 33 -2.78 -9.96 -2.61
CA LEU A 33 -3.33 -11.05 -1.80
C LEU A 33 -4.02 -12.04 -2.72
N ARG A 34 -3.56 -13.30 -2.71
CA ARG A 34 -3.97 -14.30 -3.70
C ARG A 34 -4.00 -15.72 -3.13
N ARG A 35 -4.53 -16.66 -3.93
CA ARG A 35 -4.48 -18.10 -3.65
C ARG A 35 -5.06 -18.47 -2.28
N ASN A 36 -6.32 -18.07 -2.05
CA ASN A 36 -7.05 -18.36 -0.82
C ASN A 36 -6.41 -17.79 0.46
N SER A 37 -5.73 -16.64 0.33
CA SER A 37 -5.14 -15.94 1.48
C SER A 37 -6.20 -15.45 2.47
N ARG A 38 -5.88 -15.54 3.76
CA ARG A 38 -6.63 -14.98 4.88
C ARG A 38 -5.78 -13.96 5.66
N ILE A 39 -4.72 -13.45 5.05
CA ILE A 39 -3.84 -12.45 5.65
C ILE A 39 -4.64 -11.19 5.97
N SER A 40 -4.44 -10.65 7.18
CA SER A 40 -5.03 -9.39 7.59
C SER A 40 -3.97 -8.32 7.76
N ILE A 41 -4.29 -7.08 7.35
CA ILE A 41 -3.37 -5.93 7.38
C ILE A 41 -4.06 -4.79 8.15
N TYR A 42 -3.37 -4.27 9.16
CA TYR A 42 -3.87 -3.24 10.06
C TYR A 42 -2.90 -2.06 10.17
N ASN A 43 -3.43 -0.86 10.39
CA ASN A 43 -2.64 0.34 10.71
C ASN A 43 -1.44 0.56 9.78
N SER A 44 -1.63 0.41 8.48
CA SER A 44 -0.54 0.35 7.50
C SER A 44 -0.66 1.44 6.43
N PHE A 45 0.48 1.86 5.92
CA PHE A 45 0.62 2.88 4.89
C PHE A 45 1.31 2.31 3.65
N MET A 46 0.77 2.58 2.47
CA MET A 46 1.32 2.09 1.21
C MET A 46 1.30 3.19 0.16
N THR A 47 2.42 3.36 -0.53
CA THR A 47 2.56 4.35 -1.61
C THR A 47 3.66 3.94 -2.61
N GLY A 48 3.79 4.70 -3.70
CA GLY A 48 4.91 4.58 -4.64
C GLY A 48 4.82 3.41 -5.63
N PHE A 49 3.63 2.87 -5.86
CA PHE A 49 3.37 1.80 -6.84
C PHE A 49 2.31 2.21 -7.85
N PRO A 50 2.31 1.61 -9.08
CA PRO A 50 1.26 1.82 -10.07
C PRO A 50 -0.12 1.37 -9.57
N TYR A 51 -0.16 0.31 -8.79
CA TYR A 51 -1.37 -0.21 -8.19
C TYR A 51 -1.20 -0.34 -6.68
N GLY A 52 -2.27 -0.14 -5.94
CA GLY A 52 -2.29 -0.28 -4.49
C GLY A 52 -2.51 -1.73 -4.05
N LEU A 53 -3.68 -2.00 -3.50
CA LEU A 53 -4.05 -3.32 -3.01
C LEU A 53 -4.77 -4.12 -4.11
N TYR A 54 -4.19 -5.25 -4.49
CA TYR A 54 -4.78 -6.20 -5.42
C TYR A 54 -5.26 -7.46 -4.71
N ILE A 55 -6.55 -7.77 -4.84
CA ILE A 55 -7.08 -9.07 -4.42
C ILE A 55 -7.26 -9.92 -5.68
N ASP A 56 -6.41 -10.93 -5.79
CA ASP A 56 -6.29 -11.80 -6.96
C ASP A 56 -7.00 -13.12 -6.73
N ASP A 57 -8.14 -13.28 -7.37
CA ASP A 57 -8.96 -14.49 -7.34
C ASP A 57 -8.79 -15.40 -8.56
N ASP A 58 -7.67 -15.29 -9.28
CA ASP A 58 -7.34 -16.23 -10.36
C ASP A 58 -7.43 -17.70 -9.90
N ARG A 59 -7.01 -17.97 -8.67
CA ARG A 59 -7.04 -19.30 -8.03
C ARG A 59 -8.03 -19.40 -6.88
N ALA A 60 -9.09 -18.63 -6.91
CA ALA A 60 -10.23 -18.58 -6.00
C ALA A 60 -9.94 -18.31 -4.50
N GLY A 61 -10.92 -17.79 -3.80
CA GLY A 61 -11.10 -17.77 -2.34
C GLY A 61 -10.61 -16.54 -1.60
N SER A 62 -9.68 -15.74 -2.14
CA SER A 62 -9.22 -14.53 -1.44
C SER A 62 -10.27 -13.43 -1.41
N GLY A 63 -11.01 -13.25 -2.51
CA GLY A 63 -12.10 -12.26 -2.59
C GLY A 63 -13.25 -12.60 -1.66
N GLN A 64 -13.71 -13.86 -1.66
CA GLN A 64 -14.75 -14.27 -0.71
C GLN A 64 -14.28 -14.11 0.74
N ALA A 65 -13.04 -14.51 1.04
CA ALA A 65 -12.47 -14.33 2.36
C ALA A 65 -12.42 -12.86 2.81
N PHE A 66 -12.20 -11.94 1.86
CA PHE A 66 -12.25 -10.51 2.13
C PHE A 66 -13.66 -10.05 2.45
N LEU A 67 -14.67 -10.45 1.66
CA LEU A 67 -16.06 -10.10 1.90
C LEU A 67 -16.60 -10.69 3.21
N ASP A 68 -16.17 -11.89 3.57
CA ASP A 68 -16.55 -12.57 4.81
C ASP A 68 -15.75 -12.10 6.04
N ASN A 69 -14.87 -11.12 5.88
CA ASN A 69 -13.97 -10.62 6.94
C ASN A 69 -13.01 -11.69 7.52
N GLU A 70 -12.72 -12.73 6.77
CA GLU A 70 -11.65 -13.68 7.11
C GLU A 70 -10.27 -13.12 6.72
N LEU A 71 -10.20 -12.38 5.62
CA LEU A 71 -9.10 -11.50 5.25
C LEU A 71 -9.53 -10.07 5.59
N GLN A 72 -8.78 -9.38 6.44
CA GLN A 72 -9.20 -8.07 6.93
C GLN A 72 -8.19 -6.98 6.56
N ILE A 73 -8.70 -5.89 6.03
CA ILE A 73 -7.95 -4.67 5.76
C ILE A 73 -8.59 -3.55 6.58
N ARG A 74 -7.89 -3.08 7.62
CA ARG A 74 -8.42 -2.11 8.57
C ARG A 74 -7.43 -0.99 8.84
N ASN A 75 -7.91 0.24 8.76
CA ASN A 75 -7.12 1.42 8.99
C ASN A 75 -5.85 1.42 8.11
N VAL A 76 -6.03 1.16 6.83
CA VAL A 76 -4.96 1.17 5.81
C VAL A 76 -5.11 2.41 4.95
N ILE A 77 -4.00 3.12 4.74
CA ILE A 77 -3.93 4.26 3.83
C ILE A 77 -3.20 3.82 2.56
N LEU A 78 -3.88 3.94 1.42
CA LEU A 78 -3.28 3.82 0.10
C LEU A 78 -3.12 5.22 -0.47
N ALA A 79 -1.90 5.71 -0.58
CA ALA A 79 -1.63 7.10 -0.92
C ALA A 79 -1.04 7.26 -2.32
N GLY A 80 -1.59 8.18 -3.09
CA GLY A 80 -1.05 8.59 -4.36
C GLY A 80 -1.39 7.71 -5.57
N VAL A 81 -1.77 6.47 -5.36
CA VAL A 81 -1.93 5.45 -6.41
C VAL A 81 -3.09 5.76 -7.35
N GLU A 82 -4.26 6.12 -6.84
CA GLU A 82 -5.47 6.34 -7.61
C GLU A 82 -5.37 7.52 -8.57
N HIS A 83 -4.55 8.50 -8.23
CA HIS A 83 -4.43 9.77 -8.97
C HIS A 83 -3.19 9.86 -9.85
N TRP A 84 -2.63 8.73 -10.25
CA TRP A 84 -1.55 8.69 -11.21
C TRP A 84 -2.03 9.14 -12.59
N GLY A 85 -1.92 10.35 -12.87
CA GLY A 85 -2.46 10.98 -14.04
C GLY A 85 -3.57 11.97 -13.74
N GLY A 86 -3.87 12.16 -12.47
CA GLY A 86 -4.73 13.22 -11.96
C GLY A 86 -3.96 14.27 -11.20
N ASN A 87 -4.66 15.01 -10.35
CA ASN A 87 -4.21 16.23 -9.65
C ASN A 87 -2.99 16.11 -8.72
N GLY A 88 -2.31 15.00 -8.64
CA GLY A 88 -1.13 14.83 -7.79
C GLY A 88 0.07 14.25 -8.50
N TYR A 89 -0.14 13.66 -9.69
CA TYR A 89 0.87 12.86 -10.39
C TYR A 89 0.91 13.09 -11.90
N GLY A 90 0.56 14.26 -12.36
CA GLY A 90 0.52 14.63 -13.78
C GLY A 90 -0.90 14.75 -14.32
N SER A 91 -1.03 15.04 -15.60
CA SER A 91 -2.32 15.34 -16.24
C SER A 91 -3.21 14.11 -16.37
N ALA A 92 -4.50 14.28 -16.11
CA ALA A 92 -5.48 13.23 -16.39
C ALA A 92 -5.39 12.80 -17.85
N GLY A 93 -5.38 11.50 -18.09
CA GLY A 93 -5.37 10.94 -19.45
C GLY A 93 -4.00 10.69 -20.06
N THR A 94 -2.89 11.02 -19.40
CA THR A 94 -1.58 10.61 -19.88
C THR A 94 -1.42 9.09 -19.73
N VAL A 95 -1.18 8.43 -20.83
CA VAL A 95 -1.02 6.98 -20.89
C VAL A 95 0.26 6.56 -20.19
N PHE A 96 0.18 5.56 -19.35
CA PHE A 96 1.34 4.87 -18.85
C PHE A 96 1.98 4.09 -19.99
N THR A 97 3.09 4.59 -20.54
CA THR A 97 3.70 4.07 -21.77
C THR A 97 4.61 2.87 -21.56
N GLY A 98 4.70 2.35 -20.37
CA GLY A 98 5.43 1.11 -20.11
C GLY A 98 4.71 -0.09 -20.73
N ALA A 99 5.37 -0.87 -21.58
CA ALA A 99 4.81 -2.12 -22.07
C ALA A 99 4.55 -3.07 -20.91
N PRO A 100 3.38 -3.73 -20.84
CA PRO A 100 3.08 -4.66 -19.77
C PRO A 100 3.97 -5.90 -19.89
N SER A 101 4.78 -6.16 -18.88
CA SER A 101 5.64 -7.35 -18.87
C SER A 101 4.87 -8.60 -18.43
N ASN A 102 3.72 -8.46 -17.75
CA ASN A 102 3.01 -9.59 -17.13
C ASN A 102 1.56 -9.27 -16.72
N GLY A 103 0.89 -8.40 -17.43
CA GLY A 103 -0.53 -8.10 -17.21
C GLY A 103 -0.84 -7.16 -16.03
N ALA A 104 0.13 -6.76 -15.22
CA ALA A 104 -0.12 -5.82 -14.13
C ALA A 104 -0.22 -4.37 -14.60
N GLN A 105 0.46 -4.06 -15.67
CA GLN A 105 0.33 -2.78 -16.37
C GLN A 105 -0.51 -3.00 -17.61
N HIS A 106 -1.81 -3.06 -17.42
CA HIS A 106 -2.69 -3.33 -18.52
C HIS A 106 -2.80 -2.10 -19.44
N PRO A 107 -2.61 -2.25 -20.77
CA PRO A 107 -2.67 -1.12 -21.72
C PRO A 107 -3.99 -0.36 -21.68
N THR A 108 -5.08 -1.03 -21.29
CA THR A 108 -6.41 -0.45 -21.19
C THR A 108 -6.67 0.26 -19.85
N ASN A 109 -5.73 0.17 -18.91
CA ASN A 109 -5.82 0.93 -17.67
C ASN A 109 -4.58 1.81 -17.47
N PRO A 110 -4.53 2.94 -18.19
CA PRO A 110 -3.39 3.85 -18.18
C PRO A 110 -3.21 4.60 -16.86
N ARG A 111 -4.13 4.46 -15.92
CA ARG A 111 -4.05 5.05 -14.59
C ARG A 111 -3.70 3.96 -13.59
N GLY A 112 -3.02 4.34 -12.53
CA GLY A 112 -2.93 3.50 -11.35
C GLY A 112 -4.31 3.28 -10.73
N GLN A 113 -4.49 2.16 -10.05
CA GLN A 113 -5.69 1.87 -9.26
C GLN A 113 -5.29 1.59 -7.82
N ALA A 114 -5.85 2.36 -6.90
CA ALA A 114 -5.65 2.11 -5.48
C ALA A 114 -6.20 0.73 -5.09
N LEU A 115 -7.36 0.38 -5.62
CA LEU A 115 -8.02 -0.90 -5.40
C LEU A 115 -8.16 -1.63 -6.73
N ARG A 116 -7.70 -2.87 -6.80
CA ARG A 116 -7.80 -3.72 -7.98
C ARG A 116 -8.28 -5.10 -7.58
N SER A 117 -9.30 -5.61 -8.27
CA SER A 117 -9.76 -6.99 -8.13
C SER A 117 -9.50 -7.80 -9.41
N HIS A 118 -9.38 -9.12 -9.27
CA HIS A 118 -9.43 -10.03 -10.39
C HIS A 118 -10.85 -10.10 -10.97
N ALA A 119 -10.98 -10.49 -12.25
CA ALA A 119 -12.29 -10.64 -12.90
C ALA A 119 -13.22 -11.64 -12.18
N ASN A 120 -12.64 -12.62 -11.49
CA ASN A 120 -13.38 -13.63 -10.72
C ASN A 120 -13.74 -13.18 -9.30
N PHE A 121 -13.44 -11.94 -8.90
CA PHE A 121 -13.78 -11.46 -7.56
C PHE A 121 -15.30 -11.48 -7.38
N PRO A 122 -15.82 -12.05 -6.27
CA PRO A 122 -17.26 -12.14 -6.03
C PRO A 122 -17.93 -10.76 -6.01
N GLY A 123 -18.90 -10.53 -6.89
CA GLY A 123 -19.54 -9.23 -7.05
C GLY A 123 -18.71 -8.17 -7.79
N GLY A 124 -17.51 -8.55 -8.27
CA GLY A 124 -16.66 -7.70 -9.09
C GLY A 124 -15.99 -6.54 -8.35
N GLN A 125 -15.39 -5.63 -9.13
CA GLN A 125 -14.65 -4.47 -8.61
C GLN A 125 -15.51 -3.59 -7.68
N ALA A 126 -16.79 -3.40 -7.99
CA ALA A 126 -17.69 -2.57 -7.19
C ALA A 126 -17.93 -3.15 -5.78
N ALA A 127 -18.07 -4.47 -5.66
CA ALA A 127 -18.21 -5.13 -4.35
C ALA A 127 -16.92 -5.00 -3.53
N TYR A 128 -15.77 -5.12 -4.19
CA TYR A 128 -14.47 -4.90 -3.56
C TYR A 128 -14.34 -3.48 -3.00
N GLU A 129 -14.61 -2.48 -3.83
CA GLU A 129 -14.53 -1.07 -3.43
C GLU A 129 -15.51 -0.74 -2.30
N ALA A 130 -16.74 -1.20 -2.39
CA ALA A 130 -17.74 -1.00 -1.35
C ALA A 130 -17.30 -1.61 0.00
N HIS A 131 -16.76 -2.82 -0.02
CA HIS A 131 -16.28 -3.47 1.19
C HIS A 131 -15.06 -2.76 1.78
N PHE A 132 -14.06 -2.40 0.96
CA PHE A 132 -12.89 -1.65 1.42
C PHE A 132 -13.29 -0.30 2.04
N ASN A 133 -14.26 0.41 1.45
CA ASN A 133 -14.73 1.72 1.88
C ASN A 133 -15.77 1.67 3.00
N THR A 134 -16.05 0.51 3.58
CA THR A 134 -16.90 0.41 4.76
C THR A 134 -16.39 1.32 5.87
N THR A 135 -17.19 2.27 6.31
CA THR A 135 -16.80 3.32 7.27
C THR A 135 -16.15 2.75 8.54
N ALA A 136 -16.70 1.66 9.06
CA ALA A 136 -16.15 0.98 10.24
C ALA A 136 -14.73 0.43 10.02
N PHE A 137 -14.27 0.25 8.80
CA PHE A 137 -12.92 -0.26 8.52
C PHE A 137 -11.86 0.83 8.56
N ASN A 138 -12.28 2.08 8.46
CA ASN A 138 -11.42 3.25 8.54
C ASN A 138 -10.24 3.24 7.55
N ASN A 139 -10.44 2.62 6.38
CA ASN A 139 -9.47 2.67 5.31
C ASN A 139 -9.55 4.02 4.57
N THR A 140 -8.45 4.45 3.98
CA THR A 140 -8.36 5.73 3.28
C THR A 140 -7.68 5.58 1.93
N LEU A 141 -8.30 6.11 0.89
CA LEU A 141 -7.68 6.37 -0.39
C LEU A 141 -7.25 7.84 -0.40
N MET A 142 -5.95 8.08 -0.38
CA MET A 142 -5.38 9.42 -0.32
C MET A 142 -4.83 9.82 -1.70
N PRO A 143 -5.33 10.91 -2.30
CA PRO A 143 -4.91 11.32 -3.64
C PRO A 143 -3.42 11.58 -3.80
N LYS A 144 -2.79 12.19 -2.79
CA LYS A 144 -1.37 12.56 -2.79
C LYS A 144 -0.68 11.99 -1.57
N TRP A 145 0.43 11.30 -1.77
CA TRP A 145 1.20 10.78 -0.64
C TRP A 145 1.78 11.90 0.25
N GLN A 146 2.04 13.08 -0.34
CA GLN A 146 2.54 14.25 0.37
C GLN A 146 1.60 14.69 1.51
N ASP A 147 0.29 14.52 1.31
CA ASP A 147 -0.71 14.90 2.30
C ASP A 147 -0.68 14.00 3.55
N SER A 148 -0.01 12.86 3.47
CA SER A 148 0.19 11.97 4.63
C SER A 148 1.22 12.50 5.61
N GLY A 149 2.13 13.36 5.18
CA GLY A 149 3.31 13.76 5.92
C GLY A 149 4.39 12.67 5.99
N LEU A 150 4.42 11.75 5.01
CA LEU A 150 5.58 10.90 4.79
C LEU A 150 6.80 11.77 4.46
N ASN A 151 7.97 11.43 4.99
CA ASN A 151 9.18 12.19 4.70
C ASN A 151 9.57 12.01 3.22
N PRO A 152 9.73 13.08 2.44
CA PRO A 152 10.04 12.98 1.02
C PRO A 152 11.39 12.32 0.72
N SER A 153 12.34 12.31 1.65
CA SER A 153 13.64 11.65 1.47
C SER A 153 13.54 10.16 1.11
N VAL A 154 12.40 9.52 1.38
CA VAL A 154 12.18 8.10 1.01
C VAL A 154 12.11 7.88 -0.50
N PHE A 155 12.01 8.95 -1.29
CA PHE A 155 12.04 8.94 -2.76
C PHE A 155 13.29 9.59 -3.35
N GLU A 156 14.24 9.97 -2.51
CA GLU A 156 15.44 10.68 -2.92
C GLU A 156 16.67 9.77 -2.81
N ASP A 157 17.66 10.02 -3.65
CA ASP A 157 18.98 9.40 -3.49
C ASP A 157 19.69 10.05 -2.30
N GLY A 158 20.34 9.25 -1.47
CA GLY A 158 21.11 9.74 -0.33
C GLY A 158 20.66 9.17 1.01
N VAL A 159 20.67 10.01 2.05
CA VAL A 159 20.28 9.57 3.41
C VAL A 159 18.77 9.54 3.53
N ILE A 160 18.20 8.35 3.51
CA ILE A 160 16.77 8.13 3.70
C ILE A 160 16.41 8.29 5.18
N ASN A 161 15.45 9.16 5.46
CA ASN A 161 14.84 9.27 6.76
C ASN A 161 13.38 8.79 6.70
N PRO A 162 13.07 7.60 7.19
CA PRO A 162 11.70 7.08 7.15
C PRO A 162 10.77 7.68 8.21
N VAL A 163 11.26 8.56 9.09
CA VAL A 163 10.45 9.22 10.12
C VAL A 163 9.49 10.21 9.45
N PRO A 164 8.17 10.10 9.67
CA PRO A 164 7.22 11.08 9.15
C PRO A 164 7.57 12.50 9.62
N VAL A 165 7.26 13.51 8.80
CA VAL A 165 7.53 14.91 9.17
C VAL A 165 6.74 15.34 10.40
N THR A 166 7.23 16.33 11.11
CA THR A 166 6.53 16.89 12.28
C THR A 166 5.11 17.33 11.90
N GLY A 167 4.14 16.92 12.69
CA GLY A 167 2.71 17.19 12.41
C GLY A 167 2.06 16.23 11.42
N SER A 168 2.80 15.24 10.91
CA SER A 168 2.23 14.20 10.05
C SER A 168 1.05 13.50 10.70
N MET A 169 -0.01 13.27 9.92
CA MET A 169 -1.13 12.47 10.37
C MET A 169 -0.74 11.02 10.70
N LEU A 170 0.30 10.50 10.07
CA LEU A 170 0.79 9.15 10.33
C LEU A 170 1.21 8.92 11.77
N LEU A 171 1.63 9.99 12.49
CA LEU A 171 2.09 9.91 13.88
C LEU A 171 0.97 9.62 14.90
N THR A 172 -0.31 9.82 14.50
CA THR A 172 -1.46 9.71 15.41
C THR A 172 -2.64 8.94 14.84
N ALA A 173 -2.52 8.39 13.63
CA ALA A 173 -3.65 7.81 12.91
C ALA A 173 -3.93 6.33 13.21
N ALA A 174 -3.12 5.65 14.03
CA ALA A 174 -3.38 4.25 14.33
C ALA A 174 -4.65 4.07 15.15
N LYS A 175 -5.44 3.04 14.81
CA LYS A 175 -6.66 2.64 15.50
C LYS A 175 -6.64 1.15 15.77
N TRP A 176 -6.89 0.76 17.00
CA TRP A 176 -6.83 -0.64 17.43
C TRP A 176 -8.18 -1.22 17.87
N ASP A 177 -9.19 -0.39 17.94
CA ASP A 177 -10.57 -0.75 18.31
C ASP A 177 -11.24 -1.66 17.27
N ASN A 178 -10.81 -1.60 16.02
CA ASN A 178 -11.34 -2.39 14.92
C ASN A 178 -10.33 -3.36 14.31
N THR A 179 -9.49 -3.97 15.12
CA THR A 179 -8.46 -4.92 14.70
C THR A 179 -8.58 -6.25 15.45
N PRO A 180 -9.69 -6.99 15.27
CA PRO A 180 -10.04 -8.12 16.15
C PRO A 180 -9.03 -9.28 16.16
N LYS A 181 -8.20 -9.40 15.12
CA LYS A 181 -7.14 -10.41 15.04
C LYS A 181 -5.79 -9.95 15.60
N ALA A 182 -5.66 -8.67 15.96
CA ALA A 182 -4.46 -8.14 16.61
C ALA A 182 -4.52 -8.44 18.12
N GLY A 183 -4.05 -9.61 18.49
CA GLY A 183 -3.99 -10.04 19.89
C GLY A 183 -2.88 -9.34 20.71
N ALA A 184 -2.61 -9.86 21.89
CA ALA A 184 -1.63 -9.31 22.85
C ALA A 184 -0.17 -9.31 22.34
N PHE A 185 0.13 -10.02 21.26
CA PHE A 185 1.43 -10.00 20.61
C PHE A 185 1.80 -8.61 20.06
N PHE A 186 0.80 -7.83 19.61
CA PHE A 186 1.05 -6.53 19.00
C PHE A 186 1.15 -5.42 20.04
N GLN A 187 2.26 -4.67 20.00
CA GLN A 187 2.37 -3.43 20.74
C GLN A 187 1.47 -2.38 20.08
N LYS A 188 0.49 -1.90 20.84
CA LYS A 188 -0.47 -0.89 20.35
C LYS A 188 0.15 0.50 20.41
N VAL A 189 0.74 0.92 19.31
CA VAL A 189 1.31 2.26 19.14
C VAL A 189 0.27 3.23 18.55
N ASN A 190 0.48 4.54 18.70
CA ASN A 190 -0.43 5.56 18.18
C ASN A 190 -0.17 5.90 16.71
N TYR A 191 1.01 5.60 16.18
CA TYR A 191 1.36 5.91 14.81
C TYR A 191 0.93 4.80 13.84
N LEU A 192 0.57 5.20 12.63
CA LEU A 192 0.21 4.33 11.52
C LEU A 192 1.45 4.09 10.65
N GLY A 193 1.67 2.84 10.27
CA GLY A 193 2.88 2.44 9.56
C GLY A 193 4.00 1.98 10.50
N ALA A 194 5.19 1.73 9.94
CA ALA A 194 6.30 1.09 10.63
C ALA A 194 7.15 2.03 11.48
N VAL A 195 7.06 3.34 11.26
CA VAL A 195 7.97 4.32 11.88
C VAL A 195 7.16 5.42 12.55
N GLY A 196 7.42 5.65 13.84
CA GLY A 196 6.89 6.76 14.61
C GLY A 196 7.84 7.95 14.59
N THR A 197 8.17 8.49 15.78
CA THR A 197 9.04 9.67 15.94
C THR A 197 10.52 9.33 15.95
N GLN A 198 10.88 8.06 15.93
CA GLN A 198 12.27 7.61 15.97
C GLN A 198 12.60 6.73 14.77
N ASN A 199 13.75 6.97 14.16
CA ASN A 199 14.28 6.10 13.11
C ASN A 199 14.91 4.85 13.73
N TRP A 200 14.10 3.84 13.98
CA TRP A 200 14.57 2.56 14.54
C TRP A 200 15.41 1.74 13.54
N THR A 201 15.41 2.13 12.26
CA THR A 201 16.24 1.45 11.24
C THR A 201 17.71 1.88 11.29
N SER A 202 18.01 3.03 11.86
CA SER A 202 19.38 3.50 12.05
C SER A 202 19.97 2.92 13.35
N PRO A 203 21.20 2.44 13.36
CA PRO A 203 22.20 2.47 12.28
C PRO A 203 22.32 1.18 11.46
N TRP A 204 21.44 0.22 11.61
CA TRP A 204 21.62 -1.13 11.04
C TRP A 204 21.14 -1.27 9.59
N ALA A 205 20.25 -0.39 9.11
CA ALA A 205 19.79 -0.41 7.72
C ALA A 205 20.67 0.47 6.82
N GLU A 206 21.15 -0.11 5.73
CA GLU A 206 21.84 0.61 4.66
C GLU A 206 20.87 0.81 3.49
N TRP A 207 20.47 2.06 3.30
CA TRP A 207 19.50 2.42 2.25
C TRP A 207 20.14 2.60 0.87
N ASN A 208 21.47 2.88 0.85
CA ASN A 208 22.23 3.14 -0.36
C ASN A 208 23.18 1.96 -0.71
N CYS A 209 22.76 0.74 -0.47
CA CYS A 209 23.58 -0.46 -0.67
C CYS A 209 24.16 -0.57 -2.09
N HIS A 210 23.54 0.07 -3.10
CA HIS A 210 23.99 0.08 -4.49
C HIS A 210 25.24 0.95 -4.74
N ILE A 211 25.56 1.87 -3.82
CA ILE A 211 26.74 2.77 -3.94
C ILE A 211 27.80 2.50 -2.85
N VAL A 212 27.44 1.72 -1.82
CA VAL A 212 28.38 1.36 -0.75
C VAL A 212 29.31 0.27 -1.25
N LYS A 213 30.62 0.50 -1.08
CA LYS A 213 31.64 -0.54 -1.37
C LYS A 213 31.78 -1.43 -0.15
N TYR A 214 31.40 -2.68 -0.30
CA TYR A 214 31.64 -3.75 0.69
C TYR A 214 32.98 -4.42 0.35
N TYR A 215 33.91 -4.44 1.26
CA TYR A 215 35.23 -5.07 1.10
C TYR A 215 35.29 -6.34 1.95
#